data_5ddd53203a21afd9cc4989469bc79acb
#
_entry.id   5ddd53203a21afd9cc4989469bc79acb
#
_cell.length_a   1.000
_cell.length_b   1.000
_cell.length_c   1.000
_cell.angle_alpha   90.00
_cell.angle_beta   90.00
_cell.angle_gamma   90.00
#
_symmetry.space_group_name_H-M   'P 1'
#
loop_
_entity.id
_entity.type
_entity.pdbx_description
1 polymer ?
#
loop_
_entity_poly.entity_id
_entity_poly.type
_entity_poly.pdbx_seq_one_letter_code
_entity_poly.pdbx_strand_id
1 'polypeptide(L)'
;LSEVLVQHGDDWTEGMYADYKRINVQCWTEHEQGLIDRDTLVYERFKRYFAFRQLDLDPVATQQQYLRKLGAKPYLMPGAEEIMTLLEGKVGLGYVTNGMREVQRPRLEMIGWHKRFDVIVIAGEIGVSKPHAAYFQHVHEQIGSPDHADVLVVGDSLTADIAGAASFGYHTCWYNPMNEDCHLRQGPDYTIIHLSELREILVAKPSLM
;
A
#
# COMPACT_ATOMS: atom_id res chain seq x y z
N LEU A 1 11.91 -9.13 7.08
CA LEU A 1 11.58 -9.79 8.35
C LEU A 1 12.56 -10.93 8.64
N SER A 2 12.82 -11.83 7.69
CA SER A 2 13.80 -12.91 7.86
C SER A 2 15.14 -12.41 8.39
N GLU A 3 15.71 -11.37 7.79
CA GLU A 3 16.98 -10.76 8.23
C GLU A 3 16.93 -10.18 9.65
N VAL A 4 15.76 -9.84 10.17
CA VAL A 4 15.59 -9.36 11.55
C VAL A 4 15.53 -10.53 12.51
N LEU A 5 14.80 -11.59 12.18
CA LEU A 5 14.63 -12.76 13.06
C LEU A 5 15.87 -13.68 13.08
N VAL A 6 16.52 -13.88 11.94
CA VAL A 6 17.76 -14.69 11.87
C VAL A 6 18.88 -14.12 12.74
N GLN A 7 18.94 -12.80 12.96
CA GLN A 7 19.90 -12.19 13.90
C GLN A 7 19.70 -12.63 15.35
N HIS A 8 18.53 -13.17 15.68
CA HIS A 8 18.20 -13.68 17.01
C HIS A 8 18.33 -15.21 17.12
N GLY A 9 18.93 -15.88 16.11
CA GLY A 9 19.26 -17.30 16.18
C GLY A 9 18.17 -18.26 15.71
N ASP A 10 17.08 -17.74 15.18
CA ASP A 10 15.99 -18.57 14.63
C ASP A 10 16.24 -18.88 13.14
N ASP A 11 16.13 -20.15 12.76
CA ASP A 11 16.10 -20.56 11.37
C ASP A 11 14.79 -20.09 10.71
N TRP A 12 14.90 -19.20 9.73
CA TRP A 12 13.74 -18.70 9.00
C TRP A 12 13.15 -19.78 8.09
N THR A 13 11.86 -20.04 8.26
CA THR A 13 11.11 -20.98 7.42
C THR A 13 9.98 -20.29 6.66
N GLU A 14 9.53 -20.90 5.57
CA GLU A 14 8.39 -20.40 4.78
C GLU A 14 7.11 -20.34 5.61
N GLY A 15 6.89 -21.31 6.52
CA GLY A 15 5.78 -21.30 7.46
C GLY A 15 5.80 -20.12 8.42
N MET A 16 6.98 -19.67 8.84
CA MET A 16 7.11 -18.47 9.68
C MET A 16 6.67 -17.21 8.95
N TYR A 17 6.96 -17.11 7.66
CA TYR A 17 6.50 -15.99 6.84
C TYR A 17 4.98 -16.00 6.66
N ALA A 18 4.38 -17.15 6.41
CA ALA A 18 2.93 -17.29 6.27
C ALA A 18 2.19 -16.88 7.56
N ASP A 19 2.69 -17.30 8.72
CA ASP A 19 2.13 -16.90 10.02
C ASP A 19 2.23 -15.38 10.24
N TYR A 20 3.39 -14.79 9.98
CA TYR A 20 3.55 -13.34 10.08
C TYR A 20 2.63 -12.61 9.12
N LYS A 21 2.54 -13.04 7.86
CA LYS A 21 1.67 -12.42 6.84
C LYS A 21 0.22 -12.42 7.30
N ARG A 22 -0.28 -13.55 7.80
CA ARG A 22 -1.64 -13.69 8.34
C ARG A 22 -1.92 -12.70 9.47
N ILE A 23 -1.02 -12.65 10.47
CA ILE A 23 -1.15 -11.75 11.63
C ILE A 23 -1.05 -10.28 11.20
N ASN A 24 -0.13 -9.97 10.30
CA ASN A 24 0.03 -8.62 9.78
C ASN A 24 -1.21 -8.14 9.02
N VAL A 25 -1.80 -8.98 8.17
CA VAL A 25 -3.06 -8.67 7.46
C VAL A 25 -4.18 -8.42 8.45
N GLN A 26 -4.32 -9.27 9.48
CA GLN A 26 -5.33 -9.06 10.52
C GLN A 26 -5.17 -7.71 11.22
N CYS A 27 -3.96 -7.33 11.61
CA CYS A 27 -3.70 -6.03 12.26
C CYS A 27 -4.03 -4.85 11.34
N TRP A 28 -3.72 -4.95 10.04
CA TRP A 28 -4.11 -3.92 9.07
C TRP A 28 -5.62 -3.81 8.92
N THR A 29 -6.33 -4.93 8.84
CA THR A 29 -7.81 -4.95 8.81
C THR A 29 -8.42 -4.29 10.05
N GLU A 30 -7.90 -4.60 11.24
CA GLU A 30 -8.33 -3.97 12.48
C GLU A 30 -8.07 -2.46 12.49
N HIS A 31 -6.95 -2.01 11.94
CA HIS A 31 -6.65 -0.59 11.78
C HIS A 31 -7.61 0.09 10.81
N GLU A 32 -7.89 -0.50 9.66
CA GLU A 32 -8.85 0.01 8.67
C GLU A 32 -10.27 0.11 9.23
N GLN A 33 -10.62 -0.76 10.19
CA GLN A 33 -11.89 -0.74 10.93
C GLN A 33 -11.89 0.24 12.12
N GLY A 34 -10.77 0.90 12.40
CA GLY A 34 -10.63 1.81 13.54
C GLY A 34 -10.54 1.13 14.90
N LEU A 35 -10.33 -0.20 14.95
CA LEU A 35 -10.22 -0.97 16.19
C LEU A 35 -8.86 -0.78 16.88
N ILE A 36 -7.83 -0.53 16.12
CA ILE A 36 -6.50 -0.16 16.62
C ILE A 36 -6.01 1.08 15.87
N ASP A 37 -5.32 1.95 16.58
CA ASP A 37 -4.68 3.09 15.97
C ASP A 37 -3.38 2.69 15.25
N ARG A 38 -2.83 3.63 14.52
CA ARG A 38 -1.62 3.40 13.74
C ARG A 38 -0.40 3.12 14.61
N ASP A 39 -0.27 3.83 15.71
CA ASP A 39 0.88 3.67 16.62
C ASP A 39 0.85 2.29 17.28
N THR A 40 -0.34 1.80 17.60
CA THR A 40 -0.55 0.41 18.06
C THR A 40 -0.25 -0.60 16.96
N LEU A 41 -0.75 -0.42 15.75
CA LEU A 41 -0.56 -1.33 14.62
C LEU A 41 0.91 -1.71 14.41
N VAL A 42 1.80 -0.73 14.46
CA VAL A 42 3.21 -0.92 14.04
C VAL A 42 3.97 -1.92 14.89
N TYR A 43 3.69 -2.02 16.18
CA TYR A 43 4.32 -3.00 17.06
C TYR A 43 3.40 -4.20 17.43
N GLU A 44 2.08 -4.03 17.40
CA GLU A 44 1.12 -5.07 17.79
C GLU A 44 1.25 -6.32 16.90
N ARG A 45 1.49 -6.16 15.61
CA ARG A 45 1.74 -7.28 14.70
C ARG A 45 2.95 -8.13 15.10
N PHE A 46 4.02 -7.51 15.60
CA PHE A 46 5.19 -8.24 16.11
C PHE A 46 4.88 -8.88 17.47
N LYS A 47 4.22 -8.16 18.36
CA LYS A 47 3.80 -8.66 19.66
C LYS A 47 2.93 -9.91 19.51
N ARG A 48 1.90 -9.87 18.65
CA ARG A 48 1.04 -11.03 18.37
C ARG A 48 1.82 -12.17 17.70
N TYR A 49 2.69 -11.86 16.77
CA TYR A 49 3.51 -12.83 16.10
C TYR A 49 4.47 -13.54 17.08
N PHE A 50 5.14 -12.80 17.95
CA PHE A 50 6.03 -13.37 18.96
C PHE A 50 5.29 -14.21 19.97
N ALA A 51 4.13 -13.75 20.44
CA ALA A 51 3.28 -14.56 21.32
C ALA A 51 2.84 -15.86 20.64
N PHE A 52 2.42 -15.80 19.37
CA PHE A 52 2.00 -16.99 18.60
C PHE A 52 3.15 -18.00 18.41
N ARG A 53 4.36 -17.50 18.14
CA ARG A 53 5.55 -18.35 17.93
C ARG A 53 6.34 -18.65 19.20
N GLN A 54 5.91 -18.13 20.35
CA GLN A 54 6.60 -18.26 21.66
C GLN A 54 8.05 -17.74 21.60
N LEU A 55 8.25 -16.60 20.88
CA LEU A 55 9.55 -15.94 20.78
C LEU A 55 9.68 -14.86 21.88
N ASP A 56 10.80 -14.88 22.59
CA ASP A 56 11.14 -13.85 23.59
C ASP A 56 11.93 -12.70 22.94
N LEU A 57 11.22 -11.88 22.14
CA LEU A 57 11.78 -10.75 21.42
C LEU A 57 11.01 -9.47 21.74
N ASP A 58 11.72 -8.33 21.77
CA ASP A 58 11.10 -7.01 21.95
C ASP A 58 10.40 -6.56 20.65
N PRO A 59 9.05 -6.41 20.65
CA PRO A 59 8.31 -5.98 19.47
C PRO A 59 8.69 -4.57 19.01
N VAL A 60 9.03 -3.66 19.94
CA VAL A 60 9.37 -2.27 19.61
C VAL A 60 10.74 -2.19 18.95
N ALA A 61 11.74 -2.87 19.52
CA ALA A 61 13.07 -2.94 18.93
C ALA A 61 13.04 -3.63 17.55
N THR A 62 12.26 -4.71 17.43
CA THR A 62 12.06 -5.41 16.16
C THR A 62 11.40 -4.52 15.10
N GLN A 63 10.37 -3.78 15.48
CA GLN A 63 9.72 -2.81 14.59
C GLN A 63 10.71 -1.78 14.05
N GLN A 64 11.53 -1.20 14.91
CA GLN A 64 12.52 -0.20 14.51
C GLN A 64 13.54 -0.77 13.53
N GLN A 65 14.03 -1.99 13.77
CA GLN A 65 14.94 -2.67 12.85
C GLN A 65 14.27 -3.00 11.51
N TYR A 66 13.02 -3.47 11.56
CA TYR A 66 12.23 -3.79 10.38
C TYR A 66 12.04 -2.58 9.48
N LEU A 67 11.66 -1.42 10.06
CA LEU A 67 11.48 -0.17 9.31
C LEU A 67 12.78 0.28 8.64
N ARG A 68 13.90 0.24 9.36
CA ARG A 68 15.21 0.58 8.78
C ARG A 68 15.55 -0.30 7.58
N LYS A 69 15.36 -1.61 7.70
CA LYS A 69 15.62 -2.57 6.60
C LYS A 69 14.64 -2.41 5.45
N LEU A 70 13.37 -2.16 5.75
CA LEU A 70 12.33 -1.96 4.74
C LEU A 70 12.56 -0.68 3.94
N GLY A 71 13.00 0.40 4.60
CA GLY A 71 13.34 1.66 3.94
C GLY A 71 14.61 1.59 3.09
N ALA A 72 15.55 0.71 3.45
CA ALA A 72 16.86 0.61 2.80
C ALA A 72 16.87 -0.16 1.45
N LYS A 73 15.81 -0.89 1.12
CA LYS A 73 15.74 -1.73 -0.08
C LYS A 73 14.39 -1.58 -0.78
N PRO A 74 14.21 -0.56 -1.63
CA PRO A 74 13.00 -0.46 -2.43
C PRO A 74 13.02 -1.54 -3.52
N TYR A 75 11.96 -2.34 -3.56
CA TYR A 75 11.71 -3.28 -4.65
C TYR A 75 10.51 -2.77 -5.44
N LEU A 76 10.67 -2.68 -6.75
CA LEU A 76 9.57 -2.41 -7.65
C LEU A 76 8.82 -3.70 -7.96
N MET A 77 7.51 -3.60 -8.04
CA MET A 77 6.69 -4.69 -8.58
C MET A 77 7.01 -4.88 -10.06
N PRO A 78 6.93 -6.12 -10.59
CA PRO A 78 7.12 -6.37 -12.01
C PRO A 78 6.23 -5.47 -12.88
N GLY A 79 6.79 -4.85 -13.90
CA GLY A 79 6.10 -3.91 -14.79
C GLY A 79 5.93 -2.49 -14.25
N ALA A 80 6.30 -2.20 -13.00
CA ALA A 80 6.11 -0.88 -12.41
C ALA A 80 6.92 0.22 -13.12
N GLU A 81 8.19 -0.04 -13.45
CA GLU A 81 9.02 0.93 -14.17
C GLU A 81 8.49 1.19 -15.60
N GLU A 82 8.03 0.14 -16.27
CA GLU A 82 7.49 0.23 -17.63
C GLU A 82 6.23 1.09 -17.67
N ILE A 83 5.28 0.85 -16.75
CA ILE A 83 4.03 1.63 -16.69
C ILE A 83 4.30 3.08 -16.27
N MET A 84 5.19 3.32 -15.32
CA MET A 84 5.58 4.68 -14.94
C MET A 84 6.16 5.45 -16.12
N THR A 85 7.04 4.82 -16.90
CA THR A 85 7.63 5.43 -18.10
C THR A 85 6.57 5.71 -19.19
N LEU A 86 5.58 4.82 -19.30
CA LEU A 86 4.47 5.00 -20.25
C LEU A 86 3.61 6.21 -19.89
N LEU A 87 3.35 6.44 -18.60
CA LEU A 87 2.40 7.44 -18.10
C LEU A 87 3.03 8.83 -17.89
N GLU A 88 4.33 8.89 -17.65
CA GLU A 88 5.04 10.13 -17.36
C GLU A 88 4.82 11.20 -18.43
N GLY A 89 4.36 12.38 -18.00
CA GLY A 89 4.04 13.51 -18.87
C GLY A 89 2.78 13.37 -19.74
N LYS A 90 2.01 12.28 -19.57
CA LYS A 90 0.74 12.07 -20.27
C LYS A 90 -0.47 12.18 -19.36
N VAL A 91 -0.31 11.83 -18.09
CA VAL A 91 -1.34 11.91 -17.06
C VAL A 91 -0.75 12.51 -15.79
N GLY A 92 -1.60 13.07 -14.93
CA GLY A 92 -1.20 13.40 -13.56
C GLY A 92 -0.96 12.12 -12.75
N LEU A 93 0.17 12.02 -12.08
CA LEU A 93 0.55 10.85 -11.29
C LEU A 93 0.55 11.17 -9.80
N GLY A 94 -0.27 10.43 -9.04
CA GLY A 94 -0.31 10.49 -7.58
C GLY A 94 0.22 9.23 -6.91
N TYR A 95 1.05 9.38 -5.88
CA TYR A 95 1.44 8.29 -5.00
C TYR A 95 0.69 8.39 -3.68
N VAL A 96 -0.15 7.39 -3.37
CA VAL A 96 -1.01 7.37 -2.19
C VAL A 96 -0.77 6.11 -1.36
N THR A 97 -0.48 6.26 -0.06
CA THR A 97 -0.11 5.10 0.77
C THR A 97 -0.55 5.24 2.23
N ASN A 98 -0.96 4.11 2.83
CA ASN A 98 -1.14 3.98 4.28
C ASN A 98 0.18 3.77 5.02
N GLY A 99 1.30 3.73 4.31
CA GLY A 99 2.63 3.51 4.86
C GLY A 99 3.12 4.63 5.81
N MET A 100 4.30 4.41 6.36
CA MET A 100 4.96 5.37 7.26
C MET A 100 5.90 6.28 6.47
N ARG A 101 5.96 7.57 6.83
CA ARG A 101 6.85 8.55 6.21
C ARG A 101 8.30 8.09 6.19
N GLU A 102 8.77 7.56 7.32
CA GLU A 102 10.16 7.12 7.53
C GLU A 102 10.56 5.95 6.61
N VAL A 103 9.57 5.28 6.01
CA VAL A 103 9.78 4.20 5.04
C VAL A 103 9.56 4.68 3.62
N GLN A 104 8.44 5.36 3.37
CA GLN A 104 8.02 5.67 2.00
C GLN A 104 8.86 6.77 1.36
N ARG A 105 9.19 7.85 2.09
CA ARG A 105 10.03 8.93 1.55
C ARG A 105 11.42 8.44 1.13
N PRO A 106 12.22 7.77 1.99
CA PRO A 106 13.53 7.25 1.59
C PRO A 106 13.46 6.27 0.41
N ARG A 107 12.42 5.43 0.35
CA ARG A 107 12.26 4.48 -0.78
C ARG A 107 12.03 5.19 -2.10
N LEU A 108 11.14 6.19 -2.14
CA LEU A 108 10.89 6.98 -3.33
C LEU A 108 12.12 7.80 -3.76
N GLU A 109 12.86 8.35 -2.80
CA GLU A 109 14.11 9.09 -3.06
C GLU A 109 15.19 8.18 -3.66
N MET A 110 15.38 6.99 -3.09
CA MET A 110 16.40 6.03 -3.50
C MET A 110 16.25 5.58 -4.96
N ILE A 111 15.01 5.40 -5.43
CA ILE A 111 14.73 5.04 -6.83
C ILE A 111 14.47 6.26 -7.73
N GLY A 112 14.55 7.48 -7.19
CA GLY A 112 14.31 8.71 -7.95
C GLY A 112 12.83 9.01 -8.25
N TRP A 113 11.91 8.19 -7.77
CA TRP A 113 10.49 8.30 -8.10
C TRP A 113 9.77 9.46 -7.40
N HIS A 114 10.36 10.02 -6.34
CA HIS A 114 9.84 11.23 -5.69
C HIS A 114 9.70 12.43 -6.64
N LYS A 115 10.38 12.41 -7.80
CA LYS A 115 10.31 13.45 -8.84
C LYS A 115 9.35 13.11 -9.98
N ARG A 116 8.84 11.88 -10.03
CA ARG A 116 7.96 11.40 -11.11
C ARG A 116 6.48 11.50 -10.75
N PHE A 117 6.16 11.72 -9.48
CA PHE A 117 4.80 11.95 -9.01
C PHE A 117 4.56 13.45 -8.82
N ASP A 118 3.43 13.93 -9.34
CA ASP A 118 2.96 15.29 -9.13
C ASP A 118 2.49 15.49 -7.70
N VAL A 119 1.93 14.43 -7.10
CA VAL A 119 1.42 14.43 -5.73
C VAL A 119 1.88 13.18 -4.99
N ILE A 120 2.32 13.36 -3.74
CA ILE A 120 2.68 12.25 -2.84
C ILE A 120 1.96 12.46 -1.52
N VAL A 121 0.99 11.56 -1.21
CA VAL A 121 0.22 11.58 0.03
C VAL A 121 0.52 10.32 0.84
N ILE A 122 1.12 10.52 2.01
CA ILE A 122 1.49 9.46 2.95
C ILE A 122 0.63 9.63 4.20
N ALA A 123 -0.19 8.64 4.54
CA ALA A 123 -1.08 8.69 5.71
C ALA A 123 -0.36 9.05 7.01
N GLY A 124 0.92 8.63 7.15
CA GLY A 124 1.75 8.99 8.30
C GLY A 124 2.12 10.47 8.40
N GLU A 125 1.93 11.26 7.35
CA GLU A 125 2.17 12.70 7.36
C GLU A 125 0.90 13.49 7.67
N ILE A 126 -0.26 12.98 7.28
CA ILE A 126 -1.54 13.70 7.38
C ILE A 126 -2.45 13.22 8.51
N GLY A 127 -2.09 12.13 9.19
CA GLY A 127 -2.82 11.62 10.35
C GLY A 127 -4.14 10.90 10.03
N VAL A 128 -4.47 10.72 8.75
CA VAL A 128 -5.64 9.95 8.29
C VAL A 128 -5.22 8.97 7.20
N SER A 129 -5.88 7.81 7.11
CA SER A 129 -5.54 6.71 6.21
C SER A 129 -6.72 6.28 5.36
N LYS A 130 -6.45 5.62 4.23
CA LYS A 130 -7.46 4.87 3.47
C LYS A 130 -8.04 3.77 4.37
N PRO A 131 -9.33 3.46 4.34
CA PRO A 131 -10.34 3.91 3.38
C PRO A 131 -11.12 5.19 3.77
N HIS A 132 -10.72 5.95 4.79
CA HIS A 132 -11.47 7.10 5.26
C HIS A 132 -11.64 8.17 4.16
N ALA A 133 -12.86 8.68 4.00
CA ALA A 133 -13.19 9.72 3.00
C ALA A 133 -12.32 10.97 3.15
N ALA A 134 -11.92 11.35 4.36
CA ALA A 134 -11.04 12.48 4.62
C ALA A 134 -9.64 12.30 3.99
N TYR A 135 -9.15 11.07 3.84
CA TYR A 135 -7.91 10.79 3.13
C TYR A 135 -8.05 11.10 1.63
N PHE A 136 -9.11 10.60 1.00
CA PHE A 136 -9.39 10.82 -0.42
C PHE A 136 -9.74 12.29 -0.69
N GLN A 137 -10.43 12.97 0.22
CA GLN A 137 -10.67 14.40 0.14
C GLN A 137 -9.34 15.18 0.11
N HIS A 138 -8.40 14.85 1.00
CA HIS A 138 -7.08 15.46 1.00
C HIS A 138 -6.33 15.20 -0.32
N VAL A 139 -6.36 13.95 -0.83
CA VAL A 139 -5.77 13.61 -2.13
C VAL A 139 -6.40 14.44 -3.25
N HIS A 140 -7.74 14.53 -3.26
CA HIS A 140 -8.51 15.28 -4.26
C HIS A 140 -8.10 16.75 -4.34
N GLU A 141 -7.93 17.38 -3.19
CA GLU A 141 -7.46 18.77 -3.10
C GLU A 141 -6.02 18.93 -3.61
N GLN A 142 -5.14 17.99 -3.26
CA GLN A 142 -3.73 18.03 -3.71
C GLN A 142 -3.56 17.83 -5.22
N ILE A 143 -4.44 17.05 -5.87
CA ILE A 143 -4.42 16.86 -7.33
C ILE A 143 -5.18 17.93 -8.10
N GLY A 144 -5.64 19.01 -7.42
CA GLY A 144 -6.30 20.15 -8.06
C GLY A 144 -7.80 19.98 -8.28
N SER A 145 -8.45 19.08 -7.58
CA SER A 145 -9.89 18.82 -7.59
C SER A 145 -10.48 18.58 -9.00
N PRO A 146 -9.95 17.59 -9.75
CA PRO A 146 -10.49 17.22 -11.06
C PRO A 146 -11.89 16.61 -10.92
N ASP A 147 -12.58 16.37 -12.03
CA ASP A 147 -13.79 15.55 -11.96
C ASP A 147 -13.46 14.15 -11.43
N HIS A 148 -14.29 13.61 -10.55
CA HIS A 148 -14.09 12.29 -9.97
C HIS A 148 -13.98 11.18 -11.04
N ALA A 149 -14.70 11.36 -12.15
CA ALA A 149 -14.69 10.45 -13.28
C ALA A 149 -13.34 10.41 -14.04
N ASP A 150 -12.47 11.41 -13.81
CA ASP A 150 -11.14 11.50 -14.44
C ASP A 150 -10.03 10.93 -13.53
N VAL A 151 -10.39 10.36 -12.38
CA VAL A 151 -9.42 9.79 -11.43
C VAL A 151 -9.56 8.27 -11.38
N LEU A 152 -8.43 7.58 -11.60
CA LEU A 152 -8.31 6.14 -11.42
C LEU A 152 -7.37 5.83 -10.25
N VAL A 153 -7.88 5.13 -9.25
CA VAL A 153 -7.07 4.59 -8.15
C VAL A 153 -6.68 3.15 -8.46
N VAL A 154 -5.38 2.88 -8.49
CA VAL A 154 -4.82 1.54 -8.67
C VAL A 154 -4.23 1.08 -7.34
N GLY A 155 -4.66 -0.05 -6.82
CA GLY A 155 -4.17 -0.57 -5.54
C GLY A 155 -4.47 -2.05 -5.33
N ASP A 156 -3.84 -2.64 -4.32
CA ASP A 156 -3.93 -4.06 -3.99
C ASP A 156 -4.91 -4.37 -2.84
N SER A 157 -5.22 -3.38 -1.99
CA SER A 157 -6.18 -3.56 -0.90
C SER A 157 -7.60 -3.35 -1.36
N LEU A 158 -8.43 -4.42 -1.33
CA LEU A 158 -9.87 -4.32 -1.61
C LEU A 158 -10.59 -3.33 -0.69
N THR A 159 -10.21 -3.25 0.57
CA THR A 159 -10.85 -2.37 1.56
C THR A 159 -10.30 -0.95 1.50
N ALA A 160 -8.97 -0.79 1.63
CA ALA A 160 -8.36 0.52 1.72
C ALA A 160 -8.37 1.28 0.39
N ASP A 161 -7.94 0.61 -0.70
CA ASP A 161 -7.82 1.26 -2.01
C ASP A 161 -9.13 1.24 -2.77
N ILE A 162 -9.68 0.05 -2.99
CA ILE A 162 -10.80 -0.13 -3.91
C ILE A 162 -12.11 0.37 -3.30
N ALA A 163 -12.53 -0.17 -2.16
CA ALA A 163 -13.78 0.26 -1.52
C ALA A 163 -13.71 1.73 -1.07
N GLY A 164 -12.54 2.16 -0.56
CA GLY A 164 -12.35 3.55 -0.15
C GLY A 164 -12.48 4.53 -1.32
N ALA A 165 -11.78 4.29 -2.44
CA ALA A 165 -11.84 5.13 -3.62
C ALA A 165 -13.21 5.11 -4.30
N ALA A 166 -13.83 3.93 -4.44
CA ALA A 166 -15.18 3.80 -5.00
C ALA A 166 -16.22 4.56 -4.18
N SER A 167 -16.14 4.50 -2.83
CA SER A 167 -17.01 5.25 -1.94
C SER A 167 -16.84 6.77 -2.06
N PHE A 168 -15.66 7.22 -2.45
CA PHE A 168 -15.37 8.63 -2.72
C PHE A 168 -15.80 9.07 -4.13
N GLY A 169 -16.14 8.13 -5.02
CA GLY A 169 -16.60 8.37 -6.39
C GLY A 169 -15.53 8.26 -7.47
N TYR A 170 -14.36 7.78 -7.14
CA TYR A 170 -13.28 7.53 -8.09
C TYR A 170 -13.45 6.19 -8.83
N HIS A 171 -12.89 6.10 -10.04
CA HIS A 171 -12.68 4.82 -10.68
C HIS A 171 -11.62 3.99 -9.97
N THR A 172 -11.77 2.67 -10.05
CA THR A 172 -10.94 1.73 -9.30
C THR A 172 -10.37 0.64 -10.19
N CYS A 173 -9.10 0.31 -9.96
CA CYS A 173 -8.41 -0.80 -10.59
C CYS A 173 -7.73 -1.65 -9.52
N TRP A 174 -8.22 -2.85 -9.31
CA TRP A 174 -7.63 -3.77 -8.35
C TRP A 174 -6.43 -4.51 -8.95
N TYR A 175 -5.25 -4.26 -8.39
CA TYR A 175 -4.05 -5.03 -8.68
C TYR A 175 -4.07 -6.32 -7.87
N ASN A 176 -4.35 -7.45 -8.53
CA ASN A 176 -4.60 -8.76 -7.94
C ASN A 176 -3.66 -9.83 -8.52
N PRO A 177 -2.34 -9.76 -8.30
CA PRO A 177 -1.38 -10.68 -8.89
C PRO A 177 -1.53 -12.13 -8.42
N MET A 178 -2.24 -12.37 -7.31
CA MET A 178 -2.49 -13.70 -6.76
C MET A 178 -3.81 -14.29 -7.24
N ASN A 179 -4.58 -13.55 -8.05
CA ASN A 179 -5.89 -13.96 -8.56
C ASN A 179 -6.86 -14.41 -7.44
N GLU A 180 -6.91 -13.61 -6.37
CA GLU A 180 -7.80 -13.82 -5.24
C GLU A 180 -9.25 -13.47 -5.60
N ASP A 181 -10.22 -14.02 -4.86
CA ASP A 181 -11.63 -13.70 -5.06
C ASP A 181 -11.97 -12.32 -4.49
N CYS A 182 -12.79 -11.56 -5.23
CA CYS A 182 -13.30 -10.28 -4.74
C CYS A 182 -14.47 -10.49 -3.79
N HIS A 183 -14.33 -10.03 -2.56
CA HIS A 183 -15.36 -10.15 -1.51
C HIS A 183 -16.22 -8.88 -1.34
N LEU A 184 -15.97 -7.84 -2.14
CA LEU A 184 -16.75 -6.61 -2.08
C LEU A 184 -18.12 -6.81 -2.70
N ARG A 185 -19.15 -6.19 -2.08
CA ARG A 185 -20.52 -6.16 -2.63
C ARG A 185 -20.57 -5.45 -3.99
N GLN A 186 -19.80 -4.38 -4.13
CA GLN A 186 -19.54 -3.69 -5.38
C GLN A 186 -18.05 -3.89 -5.69
N GLY A 187 -17.76 -4.64 -6.73
CA GLY A 187 -16.39 -4.92 -7.16
C GLY A 187 -15.68 -3.69 -7.74
N PRO A 188 -14.40 -3.81 -8.04
CA PRO A 188 -13.63 -2.79 -8.75
C PRO A 188 -14.15 -2.61 -10.19
N ASP A 189 -13.94 -1.42 -10.78
CA ASP A 189 -14.24 -1.20 -12.21
C ASP A 189 -13.34 -2.05 -13.11
N TYR A 190 -12.09 -2.25 -12.68
CA TYR A 190 -11.10 -3.06 -13.38
C TYR A 190 -10.36 -3.97 -12.39
N THR A 191 -9.93 -5.13 -12.87
CA THR A 191 -9.00 -6.02 -12.15
C THR A 191 -7.88 -6.40 -13.09
N ILE A 192 -6.63 -6.29 -12.60
CA ILE A 192 -5.42 -6.64 -13.33
C ILE A 192 -4.54 -7.57 -12.48
N ILE A 193 -3.85 -8.49 -13.12
CA ILE A 193 -2.86 -9.36 -12.49
C ILE A 193 -1.43 -8.89 -12.78
N HIS A 194 -1.23 -8.12 -13.84
CA HIS A 194 0.02 -7.49 -14.20
C HIS A 194 -0.15 -5.98 -14.39
N LEU A 195 0.80 -5.17 -13.92
CA LEU A 195 0.74 -3.71 -14.06
C LEU A 195 0.74 -3.24 -15.53
N SER A 196 1.31 -4.02 -16.45
CA SER A 196 1.29 -3.73 -17.90
C SER A 196 -0.11 -3.66 -18.51
N GLU A 197 -1.10 -4.33 -17.90
CA GLU A 197 -2.50 -4.32 -18.37
C GLU A 197 -3.17 -2.94 -18.19
N LEU A 198 -2.64 -2.06 -17.34
CA LEU A 198 -3.10 -0.68 -17.21
C LEU A 198 -3.06 0.07 -18.55
N ARG A 199 -2.13 -0.28 -19.44
CA ARG A 199 -2.05 0.30 -20.77
C ARG A 199 -3.34 0.13 -21.56
N GLU A 200 -3.95 -1.04 -21.49
CA GLU A 200 -5.19 -1.35 -22.24
C GLU A 200 -6.38 -0.58 -21.66
N ILE A 201 -6.45 -0.46 -20.34
CA ILE A 201 -7.49 0.32 -19.64
C ILE A 201 -7.43 1.79 -20.06
N LEU A 202 -6.23 2.38 -20.06
CA LEU A 202 -6.03 3.80 -20.40
C LEU A 202 -6.30 4.08 -21.88
N VAL A 203 -5.96 3.17 -22.78
CA VAL A 203 -6.31 3.28 -24.22
C VAL A 203 -7.81 3.21 -24.42
N ALA A 204 -8.51 2.35 -23.67
CA ALA A 204 -9.97 2.21 -23.76
C ALA A 204 -10.76 3.39 -23.14
N LYS A 205 -10.14 4.13 -22.23
CA LYS A 205 -10.71 5.34 -21.58
C LYS A 205 -9.77 6.54 -21.69
N PRO A 206 -9.78 7.25 -22.84
CA PRO A 206 -8.93 8.44 -23.02
C PRO A 206 -9.20 9.58 -22.01
N SER A 207 -10.36 9.60 -21.35
CA SER A 207 -10.68 10.57 -20.29
C SER A 207 -9.82 10.39 -19.03
N LEU A 208 -9.17 9.24 -18.88
CA LEU A 208 -8.22 8.97 -17.79
C LEU A 208 -6.78 9.33 -18.17
N MET A 209 -6.55 9.83 -19.37
CA MET A 209 -5.26 10.32 -19.90
C MET A 209 -5.32 11.86 -20.07
#